data_9ff2df7585e6edafda3a2ffcc99fbd27
#
_entry.id   9ff2df7585e6edafda3a2ffcc99fbd27
#
_cell.length_a   1.000
_cell.length_b   1.000
_cell.length_c   1.000
_cell.angle_alpha   90.00
_cell.angle_beta   90.00
_cell.angle_gamma   90.00
#
_symmetry.space_group_name_H-M   'P 1'
#
loop_
_entity.id
_entity.type
_entity.pdbx_description
1 polymer ?
#
loop_
_entity_poly.entity_id
_entity_poly.type
_entity_poly.pdbx_seq_one_letter_code
_entity_poly.pdbx_strand_id
1 'polypeptide(L)'
;MCIRDSNIGGEQSGHIIFLDHATTGDGQLTAVQTLELLSKCKRPLSQLVKDIPDFPQLLVNVKITEDKKGLWDKTQKITDIIAQAEQAMGENGRILVRESGTEPLVRVMIEGKDEKEVHHWTNLIADTIKECLC
;
A
#
# COMPACT_ATOMS: atom_id res chain seq x y z
N MET A 1 2.97 5.00 -6.14
CA MET A 1 2.58 6.13 -5.25
C MET A 1 1.82 7.16 -6.05
N CYS A 2 0.65 7.57 -5.60
CA CYS A 2 -0.14 8.64 -6.24
C CYS A 2 -0.21 9.85 -5.30
N ILE A 3 0.51 10.91 -5.63
CA ILE A 3 0.45 12.19 -4.92
C ILE A 3 -0.41 13.11 -5.79
N ARG A 4 -1.62 13.44 -5.33
CA ARG A 4 -2.55 14.29 -6.09
C ARG A 4 -2.74 15.66 -5.45
N ASP A 5 -2.78 15.72 -4.12
CA ASP A 5 -3.16 16.91 -3.36
C ASP A 5 -2.14 17.31 -2.28
N SER A 6 -0.91 16.79 -2.37
CA SER A 6 0.15 17.02 -1.39
C SER A 6 1.50 17.13 -2.06
N ASN A 7 2.39 17.96 -1.51
CA ASN A 7 3.75 18.14 -2.01
C ASN A 7 4.73 17.07 -1.52
N ILE A 8 4.32 16.26 -0.54
CA ILE A 8 5.14 15.19 0.03
C ILE A 8 4.35 13.89 -0.01
N GLY A 9 4.98 12.80 -0.42
CA GLY A 9 4.44 11.46 -0.37
C GLY A 9 5.49 10.44 0.02
N GLY A 10 5.07 9.41 0.74
CA GLY A 10 5.96 8.33 1.18
C GLY A 10 5.28 6.99 1.17
N GLU A 11 6.11 5.94 1.12
CA GLU A 11 5.69 4.54 1.26
C GLU A 11 6.56 3.84 2.31
N GLN A 12 6.06 2.75 2.89
CA GLN A 12 6.83 1.92 3.83
C GLN A 12 8.11 1.34 3.21
N SER A 13 8.16 1.23 1.88
CA SER A 13 9.36 0.87 1.13
C SER A 13 10.54 1.84 1.28
N GLY A 14 10.32 2.99 1.94
CA GLY A 14 11.32 4.04 2.11
C GLY A 14 11.43 5.02 0.94
N HIS A 15 10.57 4.90 -0.08
CA HIS A 15 10.48 5.90 -1.13
C HIS A 15 9.74 7.14 -0.62
N ILE A 16 10.42 8.28 -0.62
CA ILE A 16 9.83 9.58 -0.27
C ILE A 16 10.03 10.54 -1.43
N ILE A 17 8.96 11.23 -1.81
CA ILE A 17 8.94 12.23 -2.88
C ILE A 17 8.64 13.59 -2.27
N PHE A 18 9.44 14.58 -2.63
CA PHE A 18 9.21 16.00 -2.35
C PHE A 18 8.96 16.70 -3.68
N LEU A 19 7.70 16.91 -4.06
CA LEU A 19 7.32 17.45 -5.38
C LEU A 19 7.85 18.85 -5.65
N ASP A 20 8.13 19.64 -4.62
CA ASP A 20 8.75 20.95 -4.77
C ASP A 20 10.22 20.88 -5.26
N HIS A 21 10.84 19.69 -5.18
CA HIS A 21 12.25 19.48 -5.53
C HIS A 21 12.45 18.45 -6.63
N ALA A 22 11.66 17.34 -6.63
CA ALA A 22 11.82 16.24 -7.57
C ALA A 22 10.49 15.49 -7.79
N THR A 23 10.29 14.92 -8.97
CA THR A 23 9.11 14.14 -9.33
C THR A 23 9.24 12.64 -8.97
N THR A 24 10.41 12.23 -8.51
CA THR A 24 10.74 10.85 -8.13
C THR A 24 11.30 10.79 -6.71
N GLY A 25 11.26 9.61 -6.10
CA GLY A 25 11.91 9.38 -4.81
C GLY A 25 13.42 9.56 -4.91
N ASP A 26 13.99 10.33 -3.98
CA ASP A 26 15.42 10.60 -3.85
C ASP A 26 15.84 10.46 -2.38
N GLY A 27 16.69 9.46 -2.10
CA GLY A 27 17.15 9.18 -0.74
C GLY A 27 18.11 10.23 -0.21
N GLN A 28 18.91 10.88 -1.05
CA GLN A 28 19.83 11.94 -0.63
C GLN A 28 19.05 13.21 -0.29
N LEU A 29 18.11 13.60 -1.14
CA LEU A 29 17.19 14.71 -0.87
C LEU A 29 16.41 14.46 0.42
N THR A 30 15.87 13.24 0.61
CA THR A 30 15.16 12.86 1.83
C THR A 30 16.03 13.00 3.07
N ALA A 31 17.27 12.56 3.00
CA ALA A 31 18.22 12.71 4.12
C ALA A 31 18.49 14.18 4.46
N VAL A 32 18.74 15.02 3.46
CA VAL A 32 18.99 16.46 3.66
C VAL A 32 17.77 17.15 4.27
N GLN A 33 16.57 16.90 3.73
CA GLN A 33 15.32 17.47 4.26
C GLN A 33 15.05 17.03 5.70
N THR A 34 15.33 15.77 6.02
CA THR A 34 15.19 15.25 7.39
C THR A 34 16.17 15.90 8.35
N LEU A 35 17.44 16.06 7.95
CA LEU A 35 18.46 16.74 8.77
C LEU A 35 18.13 18.22 8.99
N GLU A 36 17.63 18.89 7.98
CA GLU A 36 17.16 20.28 8.09
C GLU A 36 16.02 20.41 9.10
N LEU A 37 15.02 19.52 9.02
CA LEU A 37 13.91 19.46 9.96
C LEU A 37 14.41 19.26 11.40
N LEU A 38 15.29 18.28 11.62
CA LEU A 38 15.86 17.98 12.94
C LEU A 38 16.63 19.18 13.52
N SER A 39 17.40 19.88 12.67
CA SER A 39 18.13 21.08 13.05
C SER A 39 17.20 22.21 13.53
N LYS A 40 16.07 22.39 12.81
CA LYS A 40 15.05 23.41 13.15
C LYS A 40 14.26 23.04 14.41
N CYS A 41 13.83 21.79 14.52
CA CYS A 41 13.00 21.33 15.64
C CYS A 41 13.77 21.19 16.96
N LYS A 42 15.09 21.04 16.92
CA LYS A 42 15.97 20.79 18.10
C LYS A 42 15.47 19.63 18.98
N ARG A 43 14.80 18.65 18.39
CA ARG A 43 14.27 17.44 19.04
C ARG A 43 14.84 16.21 18.33
N PRO A 44 15.16 15.13 19.05
CA PRO A 44 15.61 13.88 18.43
C PRO A 44 14.48 13.25 17.58
N LEU A 45 14.84 12.57 16.51
CA LEU A 45 13.90 11.91 15.60
C LEU A 45 12.96 10.95 16.35
N SER A 46 13.48 10.21 17.33
CA SER A 46 12.70 9.29 18.16
C SER A 46 11.53 9.95 18.91
N GLN A 47 11.62 11.24 19.21
CA GLN A 47 10.51 11.98 19.78
C GLN A 47 9.52 12.50 18.72
N LEU A 48 10.01 12.81 17.53
CA LEU A 48 9.16 13.32 16.44
C LEU A 48 8.27 12.24 15.86
N VAL A 49 8.77 10.99 15.81
CA VAL A 49 8.01 9.85 15.24
C VAL A 49 7.14 9.12 16.25
N LYS A 50 7.25 9.45 17.55
CA LYS A 50 6.55 8.73 18.63
C LYS A 50 5.03 8.72 18.46
N ASP A 51 4.49 9.80 17.93
CA ASP A 51 3.04 9.98 17.78
C ASP A 51 2.51 9.57 16.40
N ILE A 52 3.40 9.03 15.53
CA ILE A 52 3.01 8.52 14.22
C ILE A 52 2.59 7.05 14.40
N PRO A 53 1.32 6.70 14.16
CA PRO A 53 0.88 5.31 14.27
C PRO A 53 1.52 4.47 13.17
N ASP A 54 1.99 3.28 13.55
CA ASP A 54 2.41 2.25 12.59
C ASP A 54 1.18 1.38 12.25
N PHE A 55 0.80 1.35 10.98
CA PHE A 55 -0.30 0.52 10.51
C PHE A 55 0.24 -0.78 9.94
N PRO A 56 -0.14 -1.94 10.51
CA PRO A 56 0.15 -3.24 9.91
C PRO A 56 -0.23 -3.28 8.44
N GLN A 57 0.69 -3.79 7.62
CA GLN A 57 0.49 -3.95 6.18
C GLN A 57 0.86 -5.37 5.76
N LEU A 58 0.02 -5.99 4.95
CA LEU A 58 0.30 -7.28 4.33
C LEU A 58 0.19 -7.18 2.80
N LEU A 59 1.21 -7.67 2.11
CA LEU A 59 1.25 -7.78 0.66
C LEU A 59 1.34 -9.25 0.26
N VAL A 60 0.37 -9.73 -0.53
CA VAL A 60 0.37 -11.06 -1.10
C VAL A 60 0.36 -10.96 -2.63
N ASN A 61 1.28 -11.67 -3.27
CA ASN A 61 1.33 -11.83 -4.72
C ASN A 61 0.67 -13.15 -5.11
N VAL A 62 -0.42 -13.09 -5.85
CA VAL A 62 -1.12 -14.27 -6.37
C VAL A 62 -0.74 -14.46 -7.83
N LYS A 63 -0.04 -15.55 -8.15
CA LYS A 63 0.23 -15.92 -9.54
C LYS A 63 -1.08 -16.34 -10.20
N ILE A 64 -1.30 -15.89 -11.42
CA ILE A 64 -2.45 -16.23 -12.25
C ILE A 64 -1.96 -16.86 -13.56
N THR A 65 -2.86 -17.52 -14.30
CA THR A 65 -2.52 -18.01 -15.64
C THR A 65 -2.48 -16.84 -16.64
N GLU A 66 -1.62 -16.94 -17.65
CA GLU A 66 -1.40 -15.84 -18.62
C GLU A 66 -2.68 -15.49 -19.40
N ASP A 67 -3.51 -16.48 -19.71
CA ASP A 67 -4.80 -16.35 -20.40
C ASP A 67 -5.87 -15.62 -19.57
N LYS A 68 -5.69 -15.55 -18.24
CA LYS A 68 -6.61 -14.86 -17.32
C LYS A 68 -6.15 -13.46 -16.91
N LYS A 69 -5.08 -12.97 -17.50
CA LYS A 69 -4.59 -11.62 -17.29
C LYS A 69 -5.65 -10.59 -17.70
N GLY A 70 -5.84 -9.55 -16.89
CA GLY A 70 -6.85 -8.49 -17.09
C GLY A 70 -8.30 -8.93 -16.78
N LEU A 71 -8.51 -10.04 -16.04
CA LEU A 71 -9.85 -10.52 -15.69
C LEU A 71 -10.20 -10.34 -14.20
N TRP A 72 -9.25 -9.98 -13.35
CA TRP A 72 -9.48 -9.90 -11.91
C TRP A 72 -10.57 -8.88 -11.54
N ASP A 73 -10.58 -7.72 -12.20
CA ASP A 73 -11.55 -6.64 -12.00
C ASP A 73 -12.89 -6.86 -12.72
N LYS A 74 -12.96 -7.85 -13.59
CA LYS A 74 -14.16 -8.28 -14.31
C LYS A 74 -14.83 -9.51 -13.71
N THR A 75 -14.15 -10.18 -12.78
CA THR A 75 -14.66 -11.36 -12.10
C THR A 75 -15.50 -10.96 -10.89
N GLN A 76 -16.83 -11.10 -10.99
CA GLN A 76 -17.79 -10.64 -9.99
C GLN A 76 -17.45 -11.13 -8.57
N LYS A 77 -17.07 -12.41 -8.41
CA LYS A 77 -16.71 -12.98 -7.12
C LYS A 77 -15.54 -12.24 -6.45
N ILE A 78 -14.56 -11.79 -7.25
CA ILE A 78 -13.38 -11.04 -6.75
C ILE A 78 -13.78 -9.62 -6.37
N THR A 79 -14.55 -8.94 -7.20
CA THR A 79 -14.99 -7.57 -6.91
C THR A 79 -15.92 -7.51 -5.71
N ASP A 80 -16.78 -8.52 -5.54
CA ASP A 80 -17.69 -8.61 -4.38
C ASP A 80 -16.94 -8.78 -3.06
N ILE A 81 -15.91 -9.64 -3.03
CA ILE A 81 -15.14 -9.84 -1.80
C ILE A 81 -14.28 -8.61 -1.46
N ILE A 82 -13.77 -7.90 -2.47
CA ILE A 82 -13.07 -6.64 -2.27
C ILE A 82 -14.02 -5.59 -1.67
N ALA A 83 -15.22 -5.45 -2.23
CA ALA A 83 -16.23 -4.51 -1.73
C ALA A 83 -16.67 -4.83 -0.28
N GLN A 84 -16.79 -6.11 0.06
CA GLN A 84 -17.08 -6.54 1.45
C GLN A 84 -15.95 -6.15 2.39
N ALA A 85 -14.70 -6.37 2.00
CA ALA A 85 -13.55 -5.99 2.78
C ALA A 85 -13.45 -4.46 2.97
N GLU A 86 -13.68 -3.68 1.90
CA GLU A 86 -13.72 -2.21 1.97
C GLU A 86 -14.81 -1.72 2.93
N GLN A 87 -16.00 -2.32 2.87
CA GLN A 87 -17.09 -1.97 3.77
C GLN A 87 -16.78 -2.33 5.23
N ALA A 88 -16.15 -3.49 5.47
CA ALA A 88 -15.81 -3.94 6.82
C ALA A 88 -14.70 -3.09 7.45
N MET A 89 -13.68 -2.76 6.69
CA MET A 89 -12.54 -1.98 7.18
C MET A 89 -12.84 -0.47 7.26
N GLY A 90 -13.71 0.05 6.39
CA GLY A 90 -14.10 1.46 6.37
C GLY A 90 -12.92 2.41 6.39
N GLU A 91 -12.94 3.39 7.30
CA GLU A 91 -11.85 4.36 7.46
C GLU A 91 -10.63 3.82 8.25
N ASN A 92 -10.71 2.58 8.74
CA ASN A 92 -9.65 1.98 9.55
C ASN A 92 -8.62 1.21 8.72
N GLY A 93 -8.82 1.12 7.40
CA GLY A 93 -7.90 0.41 6.53
C GLY A 93 -7.96 0.85 5.08
N ARG A 94 -7.00 0.36 4.32
CA ARG A 94 -6.86 0.61 2.89
C ARG A 94 -6.60 -0.69 2.16
N ILE A 95 -7.32 -0.91 1.08
CA ILE A 95 -7.17 -2.08 0.20
C ILE A 95 -6.66 -1.62 -1.15
N LEU A 96 -5.63 -2.28 -1.65
CA LEU A 96 -5.10 -2.05 -2.99
C LEU A 96 -4.90 -3.40 -3.68
N VAL A 97 -5.73 -3.65 -4.68
CA VAL A 97 -5.59 -4.81 -5.56
C VAL A 97 -5.20 -4.31 -6.95
N ARG A 98 -4.12 -4.85 -7.49
CA ARG A 98 -3.65 -4.49 -8.82
C ARG A 98 -2.93 -5.64 -9.52
N GLU A 99 -3.03 -5.70 -10.82
CA GLU A 99 -2.24 -6.61 -11.64
C GLU A 99 -0.82 -6.07 -11.87
N SER A 100 0.15 -6.99 -11.97
CA SER A 100 1.51 -6.64 -12.37
C SER A 100 1.57 -6.40 -13.88
N GLY A 101 2.22 -5.30 -14.29
CA GLY A 101 2.40 -4.99 -15.72
C GLY A 101 3.35 -5.96 -16.44
N THR A 102 4.25 -6.62 -15.72
CA THR A 102 5.34 -7.43 -16.30
C THR A 102 5.18 -8.93 -16.08
N GLU A 103 4.49 -9.34 -15.02
CA GLU A 103 4.34 -10.74 -14.62
C GLU A 103 2.86 -11.12 -14.52
N PRO A 104 2.48 -12.38 -14.77
CA PRO A 104 1.11 -12.86 -14.60
C PRO A 104 0.80 -13.05 -13.11
N LEU A 105 0.61 -11.97 -12.40
CA LEU A 105 0.24 -11.98 -10.98
C LEU A 105 -0.63 -10.78 -10.60
N VAL A 106 -1.49 -11.00 -9.63
CA VAL A 106 -2.27 -9.96 -8.96
C VAL A 106 -1.66 -9.70 -7.57
N ARG A 107 -1.43 -8.44 -7.27
CA ARG A 107 -0.93 -7.98 -5.97
C ARG A 107 -2.10 -7.54 -5.12
N VAL A 108 -2.23 -8.15 -3.96
CA VAL A 108 -3.22 -7.78 -2.93
C VAL A 108 -2.45 -7.18 -1.77
N MET A 109 -2.66 -5.89 -1.52
CA MET A 109 -2.08 -5.17 -0.38
C MET A 109 -3.20 -4.62 0.47
N ILE A 110 -3.15 -4.91 1.76
CA ILE A 110 -4.05 -4.34 2.77
C ILE A 110 -3.21 -3.76 3.89
N GLU A 111 -3.56 -2.57 4.31
CA GLU A 111 -3.03 -1.93 5.52
C GLU A 111 -4.20 -1.49 6.40
N GLY A 112 -4.04 -1.53 7.72
CA GLY A 112 -5.12 -1.17 8.64
C GLY A 112 -4.68 -1.17 10.09
N LYS A 113 -5.57 -0.72 10.98
CA LYS A 113 -5.29 -0.61 12.41
C LYS A 113 -5.21 -1.98 13.12
N ASP A 114 -6.02 -2.94 12.68
CA ASP A 114 -6.07 -4.28 13.27
C ASP A 114 -5.34 -5.29 12.38
N GLU A 115 -4.24 -5.84 12.90
CA GLU A 115 -3.42 -6.83 12.21
C GLU A 115 -4.21 -8.10 11.83
N LYS A 116 -5.16 -8.53 12.67
CA LYS A 116 -5.98 -9.72 12.40
C LYS A 116 -6.93 -9.50 11.23
N GLU A 117 -7.55 -8.31 11.16
CA GLU A 117 -8.40 -7.93 10.04
C GLU A 117 -7.59 -7.83 8.74
N VAL A 118 -6.40 -7.21 8.79
CA VAL A 118 -5.47 -7.13 7.65
C VAL A 118 -5.14 -8.52 7.14
N HIS A 119 -4.74 -9.44 8.02
CA HIS A 119 -4.44 -10.82 7.64
C HIS A 119 -5.66 -11.57 7.09
N HIS A 120 -6.82 -11.42 7.75
CA HIS A 120 -8.07 -12.10 7.35
C HIS A 120 -8.47 -11.71 5.92
N TRP A 121 -8.62 -10.42 5.67
CA TRP A 121 -9.08 -9.93 4.37
C TRP A 121 -8.06 -10.14 3.26
N THR A 122 -6.76 -9.97 3.55
CA THR A 122 -5.72 -10.23 2.54
C THR A 122 -5.73 -11.68 2.08
N ASN A 123 -5.81 -12.64 3.01
CA ASN A 123 -5.86 -14.05 2.67
C ASN A 123 -7.15 -14.41 1.94
N LEU A 124 -8.29 -13.90 2.39
CA LEU A 124 -9.58 -14.19 1.76
C LEU A 124 -9.65 -13.69 0.32
N ILE A 125 -9.19 -12.48 0.05
CA ILE A 125 -9.10 -11.93 -1.30
C ILE A 125 -8.10 -12.74 -2.15
N ALA A 126 -6.91 -13.04 -1.61
CA ALA A 126 -5.90 -13.80 -2.32
C ALA A 126 -6.37 -15.21 -2.69
N ASP A 127 -7.07 -15.90 -1.78
CA ASP A 127 -7.61 -17.24 -2.03
C ASP A 127 -8.76 -17.20 -3.04
N THR A 128 -9.62 -16.19 -2.99
CA THR A 128 -10.67 -15.99 -4.01
C THR A 128 -10.08 -15.76 -5.39
N ILE A 129 -8.99 -14.98 -5.50
CA ILE A 129 -8.27 -14.78 -6.76
C ILE A 129 -7.67 -16.09 -7.26
N LYS A 130 -7.05 -16.89 -6.39
CA LYS A 130 -6.52 -18.24 -6.77
C LYS A 130 -7.61 -19.14 -7.29
N GLU A 131 -8.75 -19.23 -6.62
CA GLU A 131 -9.87 -20.06 -7.06
C GLU A 131 -10.42 -19.68 -8.44
N CYS A 132 -10.40 -18.38 -8.77
CA CYS A 132 -10.99 -17.89 -10.00
C CYS A 132 -10.00 -17.84 -11.18
N LEU A 133 -8.72 -17.55 -10.89
CA LEU A 133 -7.74 -17.17 -11.90
C LEU A 133 -6.48 -18.07 -11.96
N CYS A 134 -6.40 -19.15 -11.17
CA CYS A 134 -5.29 -20.11 -11.26
C CYS A 134 -5.70 -21.42 -11.92
#